data_1600c571930aa795978c0d2e27ecac7a
#
_entry.id   1600c571930aa795978c0d2e27ecac7a
#
_cell.length_a   1.000
_cell.length_b   1.000
_cell.length_c   1.000
_cell.angle_alpha   90.00
_cell.angle_beta   90.00
_cell.angle_gamma   90.00
#
_symmetry.space_group_name_H-M   'P 1'
#
loop_
_entity.id
_entity.type
_entity.pdbx_description
1 polymer ?
#
loop_
_entity_poly.entity_id
_entity_poly.type
_entity_poly.pdbx_seq_one_letter_code
_entity_poly.pdbx_strand_id
1 'polypeptide(L)'
;MSAITGYHAHVYFDPGSRQQAQALCETAGRAFPLQVGRMHDNPVGPHPRGSCQLAFPAELFGSVIPWLLEHRQGLTIFAHANSGDAIKDHTEHVLWLGPSENLNLAALSK
;
A
#
# COMPACT_ATOMS: atom_id res chain seq x y z
N MET A 1 12.55 -7.41 20.09
CA MET A 1 11.43 -7.92 19.30
C MET A 1 10.72 -6.79 18.59
N SER A 2 10.34 -6.99 17.35
CA SER A 2 9.62 -5.96 16.59
C SER A 2 8.16 -5.90 17.01
N ALA A 3 7.62 -4.67 17.10
CA ALA A 3 6.19 -4.46 17.29
C ALA A 3 5.41 -4.57 15.96
N ILE A 4 6.11 -4.73 14.85
CA ILE A 4 5.51 -4.82 13.52
C ILE A 4 4.83 -6.17 13.37
N THR A 5 3.51 -6.15 13.13
CA THR A 5 2.72 -7.39 12.98
C THR A 5 2.39 -7.69 11.52
N GLY A 6 2.44 -6.68 10.65
CA GLY A 6 2.12 -6.84 9.25
C GLY A 6 2.37 -5.54 8.51
N TYR A 7 1.88 -5.51 7.26
CA TYR A 7 2.11 -4.38 6.36
C TYR A 7 0.86 -4.10 5.55
N HIS A 8 0.72 -2.82 5.15
CA HIS A 8 -0.21 -2.41 4.11
C HIS A 8 0.58 -1.88 2.93
N ALA A 9 0.20 -2.27 1.73
CA ALA A 9 0.72 -1.68 0.50
C ALA A 9 -0.45 -1.04 -0.23
N HIS A 10 -0.37 0.27 -0.46
CA HIS A 10 -1.43 1.04 -1.10
C HIS A 10 -1.02 1.33 -2.54
N VAL A 11 -1.71 0.72 -3.48
CA VAL A 11 -1.46 0.92 -4.91
C VAL A 11 -2.20 2.18 -5.35
N TYR A 12 -1.45 3.21 -5.72
CA TYR A 12 -2.03 4.49 -6.12
C TYR A 12 -2.34 4.52 -7.60
N PHE A 13 -3.41 5.23 -7.96
CA PHE A 13 -3.82 5.33 -9.37
C PHE A 13 -4.60 6.62 -9.61
N ASP A 14 -4.64 6.99 -10.88
CA ASP A 14 -5.52 8.03 -11.41
C ASP A 14 -6.55 7.35 -12.31
N PRO A 15 -7.59 8.07 -12.79
CA PRO A 15 -8.59 7.42 -13.66
C PRO A 15 -7.98 6.66 -14.84
N GLY A 16 -6.90 7.19 -15.42
CA GLY A 16 -6.24 6.54 -16.56
C GLY A 16 -5.47 5.28 -16.24
N SER A 17 -5.14 5.04 -14.96
CA SER A 17 -4.39 3.86 -14.52
C SER A 17 -5.20 2.97 -13.57
N ARG A 18 -6.47 3.29 -13.36
CA ARG A 18 -7.33 2.54 -12.43
C ARG A 18 -7.42 1.05 -12.78
N GLN A 19 -7.64 0.78 -14.06
CA GLN A 19 -7.80 -0.60 -14.52
C GLN A 19 -6.51 -1.40 -14.31
N GLN A 20 -5.37 -0.78 -14.58
CA GLN A 20 -4.06 -1.39 -14.35
C GLN A 20 -3.85 -1.69 -12.87
N ALA A 21 -4.19 -0.74 -11.98
CA ALA A 21 -4.06 -0.91 -10.54
C ALA A 21 -4.96 -2.04 -10.04
N GLN A 22 -6.20 -2.10 -10.54
CA GLN A 22 -7.14 -3.15 -10.16
C GLN A 22 -6.60 -4.52 -10.56
N ALA A 23 -6.07 -4.65 -11.79
CA ALA A 23 -5.50 -5.90 -12.25
C ALA A 23 -4.32 -6.35 -11.41
N LEU A 24 -3.45 -5.40 -11.02
CA LEU A 24 -2.31 -5.71 -10.15
C LEU A 24 -2.78 -6.24 -8.80
N CYS A 25 -3.74 -5.56 -8.17
CA CYS A 25 -4.25 -5.97 -6.86
C CYS A 25 -4.94 -7.32 -6.90
N GLU A 26 -5.74 -7.58 -7.95
CA GLU A 26 -6.40 -8.88 -8.10
C GLU A 26 -5.39 -9.99 -8.31
N THR A 27 -4.36 -9.74 -9.11
CA THR A 27 -3.30 -10.73 -9.34
C THR A 27 -2.52 -11.02 -8.07
N ALA A 28 -2.21 -9.98 -7.29
CA ALA A 28 -1.56 -10.16 -5.99
C ALA A 28 -2.39 -11.04 -5.05
N GLY A 29 -3.71 -10.82 -5.03
CA GLY A 29 -4.62 -11.61 -4.20
C GLY A 29 -4.69 -13.08 -4.61
N ARG A 30 -4.43 -13.38 -5.88
CA ARG A 30 -4.34 -14.77 -6.35
C ARG A 30 -2.97 -15.38 -6.09
N ALA A 31 -1.92 -14.57 -6.10
CA ALA A 31 -0.55 -15.07 -5.92
C ALA A 31 -0.17 -15.32 -4.46
N PHE A 32 -0.79 -14.59 -3.53
CA PHE A 32 -0.44 -14.64 -2.11
C PHE A 32 -1.69 -14.68 -1.23
N PRO A 33 -1.61 -15.27 -0.03
CA PRO A 33 -2.72 -15.24 0.94
C PRO A 33 -2.77 -13.88 1.66
N LEU A 34 -3.06 -12.82 0.90
CA LEU A 34 -3.22 -11.48 1.43
C LEU A 34 -4.64 -10.99 1.21
N GLN A 35 -4.99 -9.88 1.86
CA GLN A 35 -6.33 -9.30 1.72
C GLN A 35 -6.27 -8.12 0.75
N VAL A 36 -7.18 -8.12 -0.23
CA VAL A 36 -7.31 -7.04 -1.21
C VAL A 36 -8.47 -6.16 -0.79
N GLY A 37 -8.19 -4.87 -0.56
CA GLY A 37 -9.21 -3.89 -0.21
C GLY A 37 -10.00 -3.43 -1.42
N ARG A 38 -10.92 -2.48 -1.18
CA ARG A 38 -11.72 -1.90 -2.25
C ARG A 38 -10.92 -0.90 -3.06
N MET A 39 -11.35 -0.68 -4.31
CA MET A 39 -10.82 0.40 -5.13
C MET A 39 -11.46 1.71 -4.68
N HIS A 40 -10.65 2.63 -4.13
CA HIS A 40 -11.11 3.96 -3.73
C HIS A 40 -10.70 4.95 -4.81
N ASP A 41 -11.69 5.51 -5.52
CA ASP A 41 -11.40 6.43 -6.62
C ASP A 41 -11.01 7.83 -6.13
N ASN A 42 -11.42 8.19 -4.92
CA ASN A 42 -11.10 9.48 -4.32
C ASN A 42 -10.11 9.30 -3.18
N PRO A 43 -9.37 10.35 -2.80
CA PRO A 43 -8.46 10.27 -1.65
C PRO A 43 -9.18 9.84 -0.39
N VAL A 44 -8.62 8.85 0.31
CA VAL A 44 -9.14 8.37 1.60
C VAL A 44 -7.99 8.35 2.60
N GLY A 45 -8.28 8.65 3.87
CA GLY A 45 -7.27 8.71 4.92
C GLY A 45 -6.13 9.65 4.52
N PRO A 46 -4.86 9.22 4.69
CA PRO A 46 -3.70 10.06 4.35
C PRO A 46 -3.32 10.01 2.87
N HIS A 47 -4.02 9.22 2.05
CA HIS A 47 -3.60 8.99 0.68
C HIS A 47 -3.97 10.16 -0.23
N PRO A 48 -3.04 10.60 -1.13
CA PRO A 48 -3.24 11.81 -1.92
C PRO A 48 -4.14 11.63 -3.14
N ARG A 49 -4.47 10.40 -3.52
CA ARG A 49 -5.28 10.12 -4.71
C ARG A 49 -5.91 8.73 -4.59
N GLY A 50 -6.46 8.21 -5.68
CA GLY A 50 -7.07 6.87 -5.67
C GLY A 50 -6.13 5.80 -5.20
N SER A 51 -6.64 4.79 -4.50
CA SER A 51 -5.80 3.75 -3.93
C SER A 51 -6.56 2.44 -3.71
N CYS A 52 -5.80 1.35 -3.71
CA CYS A 52 -6.29 0.03 -3.31
C CYS A 52 -5.29 -0.57 -2.33
N GLN A 53 -5.77 -1.04 -1.18
CA GLN A 53 -4.92 -1.57 -0.13
C GLN A 53 -4.72 -3.07 -0.27
N LEU A 54 -3.48 -3.49 -0.12
CA LEU A 54 -3.10 -4.90 0.07
C LEU A 54 -2.62 -5.05 1.50
N ALA A 55 -3.24 -5.94 2.28
CA ALA A 55 -2.85 -6.18 3.67
C ALA A 55 -2.27 -7.57 3.81
N PHE A 56 -1.09 -7.69 4.42
CA PHE A 56 -0.43 -8.98 4.54
C PHE A 56 0.39 -9.06 5.82
N PRO A 57 0.56 -10.29 6.37
CA PRO A 57 1.35 -10.47 7.59
C PRO A 57 2.84 -10.28 7.34
N ALA A 58 3.58 -10.06 8.43
CA ALA A 58 5.02 -9.75 8.35
C ALA A 58 5.81 -10.82 7.60
N GLU A 59 5.44 -12.08 7.74
CA GLU A 59 6.17 -13.18 7.11
C GLU A 59 6.07 -13.19 5.57
N LEU A 60 5.11 -12.48 4.99
CA LEU A 60 4.99 -12.38 3.54
C LEU A 60 5.77 -11.21 2.93
N PHE A 61 6.37 -10.35 3.75
CA PHE A 61 7.08 -9.16 3.26
C PHE A 61 8.10 -9.50 2.19
N GLY A 62 8.96 -10.49 2.45
CA GLY A 62 10.04 -10.87 1.54
C GLY A 62 9.57 -11.46 0.22
N SER A 63 8.32 -11.90 0.13
CA SER A 63 7.74 -12.42 -1.11
C SER A 63 6.92 -11.35 -1.83
N VAL A 64 6.12 -10.59 -1.09
CA VAL A 64 5.18 -9.62 -1.68
C VAL A 64 5.91 -8.39 -2.23
N ILE A 65 6.86 -7.84 -1.49
CA ILE A 65 7.53 -6.60 -1.92
C ILE A 65 8.32 -6.80 -3.22
N PRO A 66 9.19 -7.83 -3.36
CA PRO A 66 9.85 -8.05 -4.65
C PRO A 66 8.87 -8.29 -5.80
N TRP A 67 7.78 -9.00 -5.54
CA TRP A 67 6.76 -9.26 -6.55
C TRP A 67 6.11 -7.95 -7.02
N LEU A 68 5.77 -7.06 -6.09
CA LEU A 68 5.20 -5.75 -6.42
C LEU A 68 6.19 -4.90 -7.22
N LEU A 69 7.47 -4.91 -6.84
CA LEU A 69 8.49 -4.18 -7.58
C LEU A 69 8.56 -4.64 -9.03
N GLU A 70 8.45 -5.95 -9.26
CA GLU A 70 8.52 -6.52 -10.60
C GLU A 70 7.26 -6.29 -11.43
N HIS A 71 6.11 -6.13 -10.79
CA HIS A 71 4.82 -6.10 -11.49
C HIS A 71 4.12 -4.74 -11.49
N ARG A 72 4.63 -3.73 -10.77
CA ARG A 72 3.95 -2.44 -10.64
C ARG A 72 3.85 -1.63 -11.94
N GLN A 73 4.75 -1.83 -12.88
CA GLN A 73 4.72 -1.21 -14.22
C GLN A 73 4.41 0.30 -14.18
N GLY A 74 5.18 1.05 -13.41
CA GLY A 74 5.03 2.50 -13.30
C GLY A 74 4.03 2.98 -12.25
N LEU A 75 3.21 2.10 -11.69
CA LEU A 75 2.32 2.50 -10.60
C LEU A 75 3.14 2.82 -9.34
N THR A 76 2.74 3.86 -8.62
CA THR A 76 3.34 4.18 -7.34
C THR A 76 2.65 3.36 -6.25
N ILE A 77 3.45 2.72 -5.40
CA ILE A 77 2.93 1.95 -4.28
C ILE A 77 3.53 2.50 -2.99
N PHE A 78 2.68 2.88 -2.05
CA PHE A 78 3.08 3.30 -0.71
C PHE A 78 2.87 2.15 0.26
N ALA A 79 3.94 1.61 0.82
CA ALA A 79 3.86 0.55 1.80
C ALA A 79 4.28 1.07 3.18
N HIS A 80 3.66 0.55 4.22
CA HIS A 80 4.03 0.89 5.58
C HIS A 80 3.79 -0.30 6.50
N ALA A 81 4.51 -0.30 7.63
CA ALA A 81 4.33 -1.31 8.64
C ALA A 81 3.11 -0.99 9.51
N ASN A 82 2.60 -2.01 10.19
CA ASN A 82 1.56 -1.89 11.21
C ASN A 82 2.18 -2.25 12.57
N SER A 83 2.39 -1.24 13.41
CA SER A 83 2.98 -1.42 14.74
C SER A 83 2.08 -0.96 15.89
N GLY A 84 0.90 -0.41 15.54
CA GLY A 84 -0.03 0.16 16.51
C GLY A 84 0.11 1.66 16.68
N ASP A 85 1.11 2.28 16.07
CA ASP A 85 1.34 3.73 16.10
C ASP A 85 1.14 4.27 14.67
N ALA A 86 -0.06 4.77 14.40
CA ALA A 86 -0.44 5.18 13.05
C ALA A 86 0.47 6.29 12.48
N ILE A 87 0.81 7.28 13.29
CA ILE A 87 1.67 8.38 12.82
C ILE A 87 3.06 7.84 12.48
N LYS A 88 3.64 7.05 13.37
CA LYS A 88 4.97 6.49 13.16
C LYS A 88 4.99 5.55 11.95
N ASP A 89 3.95 4.75 11.79
CA ASP A 89 3.85 3.81 10.67
C ASP A 89 3.76 4.52 9.32
N HIS A 90 3.21 5.74 9.28
CA HIS A 90 3.08 6.51 8.05
C HIS A 90 4.20 7.54 7.85
N THR A 91 5.17 7.64 8.76
CA THR A 91 6.28 8.60 8.66
C THR A 91 7.65 7.93 8.71
N GLU A 92 7.83 6.96 9.60
CA GLU A 92 9.12 6.31 9.82
C GLU A 92 9.18 4.90 9.28
N HIS A 93 8.07 4.16 9.35
CA HIS A 93 8.00 2.77 8.93
C HIS A 93 7.43 2.66 7.51
N VAL A 94 7.98 3.43 6.59
CA VAL A 94 7.43 3.57 5.23
C VAL A 94 8.39 3.04 4.19
N LEU A 95 7.82 2.61 3.07
CA LEU A 95 8.55 2.12 1.92
C LEU A 95 7.79 2.56 0.66
N TRP A 96 8.45 3.35 -0.18
CA TRP A 96 7.87 3.79 -1.45
C TRP A 96 8.41 2.94 -2.59
N LEU A 97 7.50 2.33 -3.36
CA LEU A 97 7.86 1.64 -4.59
C LEU A 97 7.55 2.60 -5.73
N GLY A 98 8.61 3.17 -6.31
CA GLY A 98 8.51 4.28 -7.24
C GLY A 98 8.70 5.62 -6.52
N PRO A 99 8.33 6.73 -7.15
CA PRO A 99 8.51 8.06 -6.55
C PRO A 99 7.63 8.24 -5.32
N SER A 100 8.15 8.91 -4.29
CA SER A 100 7.37 9.24 -3.11
C SER A 100 6.39 10.37 -3.41
N GLU A 101 5.29 10.42 -2.63
CA GLU A 101 4.27 11.46 -2.73
C GLU A 101 3.98 12.02 -1.35
N ASN A 102 3.32 13.17 -1.29
CA ASN A 102 3.00 13.82 -0.02
C ASN A 102 1.71 13.24 0.55
N LEU A 103 1.80 12.71 1.78
CA LEU A 103 0.64 12.19 2.51
C LEU A 103 -0.06 13.30 3.27
N ASN A 104 -1.37 13.17 3.43
CA ASN A 104 -2.15 14.04 4.32
C ASN A 104 -2.12 13.45 5.73
N LEU A 105 -1.07 13.76 6.47
CA LEU A 105 -0.88 13.21 7.82
C LEU A 105 -1.92 13.72 8.83
N ALA A 106 -2.54 14.85 8.56
CA ALA A 106 -3.59 15.38 9.44
C ALA A 106 -4.78 14.43 9.56
N ALA A 107 -5.03 13.62 8.54
CA ALA A 107 -6.11 12.63 8.58
C ALA A 107 -5.89 11.55 9.64
N LEU A 108 -4.65 11.36 10.09
CA LEU A 108 -4.29 10.35 11.09
C LEU A 108 -4.36 10.89 12.52
N SER A 109 -4.52 12.20 12.69
CA SER A 109 -4.48 12.86 14.01
C SER A 109 -5.85 13.02 14.65
N LYS A 110 -6.87 12.41 14.12
CA LYS A 110 -8.25 12.55 14.63
C LYS A 110 -8.54 11.59 15.75
#